data_ad4a8d803db2e1682793fb2f90de3acc
#
_entry.id   ad4a8d803db2e1682793fb2f90de3acc
#
_cell.length_a   1.000
_cell.length_b   1.000
_cell.length_c   1.000
_cell.angle_alpha   90.00
_cell.angle_beta   90.00
_cell.angle_gamma   90.00
#
_symmetry.space_group_name_H-M   'P 1'
#
loop_
_entity.id
_entity.type
_entity.pdbx_description
1 polymer ?
#
loop_
_entity_poly.entity_id
_entity_poly.type
_entity_poly.pdbx_seq_one_letter_code
_entity_poly.pdbx_strand_id
1 'polypeptide(L)'
;MKFAKFAFAAFSLLLLSVFASCSNSSDDNTPGGNNNVTPAAGQWKVTYFYDKKDETSYYAGYTFEFGAGGSLSASNGSQSWSGTWSTGIDDSANKFLIDFNGTLPSALSELEEDWRIITIEDNFMHFEHTSGGNGDTDVLKFTKN
;
A
#
# COMPACT_ATOMS: atom_id res chain seq x y z
N MET A 1 -68.09 -6.94 31.77
CA MET A 1 -67.96 -5.89 32.82
C MET A 1 -66.71 -5.10 32.65
N LYS A 2 -66.88 -3.80 32.47
CA LYS A 2 -66.04 -2.65 32.76
C LYS A 2 -64.73 -2.47 32.01
N PHE A 3 -64.76 -1.48 31.18
CA PHE A 3 -63.81 -0.54 30.58
C PHE A 3 -62.70 -0.07 31.48
N ALA A 4 -61.53 0.14 30.88
CA ALA A 4 -60.70 1.30 31.17
C ALA A 4 -59.85 1.65 29.97
N LYS A 5 -60.16 2.77 29.35
CA LYS A 5 -59.36 3.49 28.37
C LYS A 5 -58.26 4.26 29.13
N PHE A 6 -57.00 4.15 28.70
CA PHE A 6 -56.02 5.18 28.99
C PHE A 6 -55.31 5.55 27.69
N ALA A 7 -55.60 6.75 27.23
CA ALA A 7 -54.85 7.49 26.27
C ALA A 7 -53.67 8.11 26.98
N PHE A 8 -52.47 7.96 26.43
CA PHE A 8 -51.36 8.82 26.79
C PHE A 8 -50.68 9.36 25.55
N ALA A 9 -50.47 10.63 25.64
CA ALA A 9 -50.10 11.60 24.66
C ALA A 9 -48.74 11.37 23.99
N ALA A 10 -48.71 11.81 22.74
CA ALA A 10 -47.50 12.04 21.96
C ALA A 10 -46.53 13.02 22.67
N PHE A 11 -45.29 12.65 22.81
CA PHE A 11 -44.21 13.62 23.01
C PHE A 11 -43.18 13.37 21.94
N SER A 12 -43.32 14.18 20.88
CA SER A 12 -42.39 14.25 19.77
C SER A 12 -41.16 15.05 20.25
N LEU A 13 -40.04 14.37 20.51
CA LEU A 13 -38.78 15.04 20.77
C LEU A 13 -37.93 15.02 19.50
N LEU A 14 -37.97 16.12 18.80
CA LEU A 14 -37.19 16.41 17.61
C LEU A 14 -35.70 16.63 18.04
N LEU A 15 -34.85 15.58 17.95
CA LEU A 15 -33.42 15.78 18.08
C LEU A 15 -32.84 16.27 16.76
N LEU A 16 -32.50 17.54 16.70
CA LEU A 16 -31.59 18.08 15.68
C LEU A 16 -30.17 17.54 15.96
N SER A 17 -29.74 16.56 15.20
CA SER A 17 -28.32 16.19 15.14
C SER A 17 -27.59 17.16 14.22
N VAL A 18 -26.83 18.07 14.82
CA VAL A 18 -25.86 18.93 14.15
C VAL A 18 -24.67 18.07 13.75
N PHE A 19 -24.53 17.73 12.48
CA PHE A 19 -23.30 17.15 11.97
C PHE A 19 -22.25 18.24 11.87
N ALA A 20 -21.39 18.34 12.87
CA ALA A 20 -20.17 19.12 12.77
C ALA A 20 -19.20 18.36 11.86
N SER A 21 -19.12 18.78 10.60
CA SER A 21 -18.06 18.41 9.68
C SER A 21 -16.77 19.07 10.14
N CYS A 22 -15.93 18.34 10.86
CA CYS A 22 -14.54 18.73 11.07
C CYS A 22 -13.72 18.29 9.86
N SER A 23 -13.50 19.20 8.93
CA SER A 23 -12.40 19.11 7.99
C SER A 23 -11.12 19.48 8.75
N ASN A 24 -10.38 18.47 9.19
CA ASN A 24 -9.02 18.69 9.68
C ASN A 24 -8.07 18.72 8.48
N SER A 25 -7.79 19.90 8.02
CA SER A 25 -6.55 20.20 7.32
C SER A 25 -5.49 20.41 8.40
N SER A 26 -4.71 19.39 8.69
CA SER A 26 -3.51 19.52 9.50
C SER A 26 -2.31 19.41 8.58
N ASP A 27 -1.82 20.57 8.13
CA ASP A 27 -0.41 20.72 7.76
C ASP A 27 0.41 20.55 9.04
N ASP A 28 0.90 19.34 9.27
CA ASP A 28 1.86 19.10 10.33
C ASP A 28 3.14 18.50 9.71
N ASN A 29 4.07 19.41 9.37
CA ASN A 29 5.44 19.10 9.08
C ASN A 29 6.16 18.70 10.38
N THR A 30 5.94 17.48 10.83
CA THR A 30 6.74 16.86 11.90
C THR A 30 7.63 15.80 11.29
N PRO A 31 8.97 15.93 11.35
CA PRO A 31 9.88 14.85 10.98
C PRO A 31 9.79 13.77 12.07
N GLY A 32 9.11 12.68 11.81
CA GLY A 32 9.01 11.54 12.72
C GLY A 32 7.61 10.95 12.89
N GLY A 33 6.78 10.95 11.86
CA GLY A 33 5.47 10.31 11.87
C GLY A 33 5.51 8.94 11.19
N ASN A 34 4.80 7.96 11.76
CA ASN A 34 4.40 6.72 11.11
C ASN A 34 3.61 7.05 9.83
N ASN A 35 4.30 7.32 8.75
CA ASN A 35 3.68 7.44 7.46
C ASN A 35 3.36 6.02 6.98
N ASN A 36 2.15 5.51 7.28
CA ASN A 36 1.54 4.42 6.55
C ASN A 36 1.31 4.90 5.11
N VAL A 37 2.37 4.98 4.35
CA VAL A 37 2.30 5.38 2.95
C VAL A 37 1.83 4.16 2.18
N THR A 38 0.61 4.21 1.68
CA THR A 38 -0.03 3.14 0.93
C THR A 38 0.08 3.45 -0.56
N PRO A 39 0.50 2.51 -1.41
CA PRO A 39 0.44 2.69 -2.85
C PRO A 39 -0.96 3.07 -3.31
N ALA A 40 -1.06 4.04 -4.21
CA ALA A 40 -2.34 4.41 -4.79
C ALA A 40 -2.94 3.24 -5.59
N ALA A 41 -4.26 3.04 -5.48
CA ALA A 41 -4.95 1.98 -6.21
C ALA A 41 -4.77 2.12 -7.73
N GLY A 42 -4.63 0.98 -8.41
CA GLY A 42 -4.47 0.90 -9.85
C GLY A 42 -3.32 -0.01 -10.26
N GLN A 43 -3.00 0.02 -11.55
CA GLN A 43 -1.98 -0.85 -12.13
C GLN A 43 -0.63 -0.14 -12.17
N TRP A 44 0.40 -0.87 -11.79
CA TRP A 44 1.78 -0.41 -11.72
C TRP A 44 2.67 -1.26 -12.60
N LYS A 45 3.74 -0.69 -13.08
CA LYS A 45 4.80 -1.39 -13.81
C LYS A 45 6.16 -1.02 -13.23
N VAL A 46 7.10 -1.97 -13.22
CA VAL A 46 8.50 -1.69 -12.94
C VAL A 46 9.07 -0.88 -14.09
N THR A 47 9.62 0.27 -13.77
CA THR A 47 10.27 1.18 -14.73
C THR A 47 11.77 1.28 -14.53
N TYR A 48 12.25 0.78 -13.41
CA TYR A 48 13.68 0.59 -13.17
C TYR A 48 13.90 -0.49 -12.11
N PHE A 49 14.77 -1.44 -12.43
CA PHE A 49 15.26 -2.43 -11.49
C PHE A 49 16.77 -2.62 -11.70
N TYR A 50 17.52 -2.45 -10.64
CA TYR A 50 18.97 -2.57 -10.64
C TYR A 50 19.41 -3.48 -9.49
N ASP A 51 20.06 -4.59 -9.80
CA ASP A 51 20.85 -5.44 -8.90
C ASP A 51 22.19 -5.70 -9.59
N LYS A 52 23.23 -5.02 -9.18
CA LYS A 52 24.58 -5.03 -9.79
C LYS A 52 24.63 -4.62 -11.27
N LYS A 53 23.51 -4.71 -11.97
CA LYS A 53 23.29 -4.29 -13.37
C LYS A 53 21.83 -3.92 -13.58
N ASP A 54 21.53 -3.25 -14.67
CA ASP A 54 20.15 -2.96 -15.06
C ASP A 54 19.46 -4.23 -15.55
N GLU A 55 18.43 -4.66 -14.83
CA GLU A 55 17.60 -5.84 -15.11
C GLU A 55 16.12 -5.47 -15.37
N THR A 56 15.85 -4.21 -15.61
CA THR A 56 14.50 -3.68 -15.87
C THR A 56 13.76 -4.44 -16.96
N SER A 57 14.47 -4.93 -17.97
CA SER A 57 13.88 -5.68 -19.09
C SER A 57 13.21 -7.00 -18.69
N TYR A 58 13.57 -7.59 -17.55
CA TYR A 58 12.95 -8.82 -17.05
C TYR A 58 11.51 -8.62 -16.60
N TYR A 59 11.14 -7.38 -16.33
CA TYR A 59 9.78 -6.98 -15.92
C TYR A 59 8.92 -6.49 -17.08
N ALA A 60 9.43 -6.55 -18.31
CA ALA A 60 8.66 -6.15 -19.48
C ALA A 60 7.38 -7.02 -19.62
N GLY A 61 6.22 -6.36 -19.66
CA GLY A 61 4.92 -7.02 -19.73
C GLY A 61 4.32 -7.39 -18.37
N TYR A 62 5.03 -7.21 -17.26
CA TYR A 62 4.44 -7.37 -15.94
C TYR A 62 3.61 -6.15 -15.54
N THR A 63 2.49 -6.43 -14.91
CA THR A 63 1.62 -5.45 -14.26
C THR A 63 1.40 -5.86 -12.81
N PHE A 64 1.48 -4.91 -11.91
CA PHE A 64 1.33 -5.11 -10.46
C PHE A 64 0.13 -4.33 -9.94
N GLU A 65 -0.57 -4.87 -8.95
CA GLU A 65 -1.62 -4.18 -8.22
C GLU A 65 -1.38 -4.33 -6.72
N PHE A 66 -1.30 -3.19 -6.03
CA PHE A 66 -1.16 -3.11 -4.58
C PHE A 66 -2.53 -2.74 -3.99
N GLY A 67 -3.24 -3.74 -3.49
CA GLY A 67 -4.59 -3.55 -2.96
C GLY A 67 -4.60 -3.01 -1.53
N ALA A 68 -5.66 -2.32 -1.18
CA ALA A 68 -5.92 -1.92 0.19
C ALA A 68 -5.94 -3.16 1.11
N GLY A 69 -5.34 -3.03 2.31
CA GLY A 69 -5.24 -4.14 3.25
C GLY A 69 -4.10 -5.11 2.97
N GLY A 70 -3.16 -4.75 2.08
CA GLY A 70 -1.91 -5.49 1.90
C GLY A 70 -1.96 -6.62 0.88
N SER A 71 -2.98 -6.72 0.05
CA SER A 71 -2.99 -7.69 -1.06
C SER A 71 -2.09 -7.23 -2.20
N LEU A 72 -1.37 -8.17 -2.81
CA LEU A 72 -0.53 -7.94 -3.97
C LEU A 72 -0.91 -8.91 -5.08
N SER A 73 -0.94 -8.43 -6.31
CA SER A 73 -0.98 -9.27 -7.49
C SER A 73 0.04 -8.82 -8.53
N ALA A 74 0.59 -9.78 -9.27
CA ALA A 74 1.42 -9.56 -10.44
C ALA A 74 0.90 -10.40 -11.61
N SER A 75 0.93 -9.88 -12.81
CA SER A 75 0.53 -10.60 -14.03
C SER A 75 1.44 -10.22 -15.20
N ASN A 76 1.80 -11.22 -16.01
CA ASN A 76 2.51 -10.98 -17.28
C ASN A 76 1.60 -11.18 -18.51
N GLY A 77 0.28 -11.13 -18.30
CA GLY A 77 -0.72 -11.35 -19.35
C GLY A 77 -1.07 -12.81 -19.60
N SER A 78 -0.19 -13.75 -19.28
CA SER A 78 -0.42 -15.20 -19.44
C SER A 78 -0.62 -15.91 -18.12
N GLN A 79 0.06 -15.45 -17.09
CA GLN A 79 0.03 -16.00 -15.73
C GLN A 79 -0.14 -14.86 -14.72
N SER A 80 -0.65 -15.23 -13.56
CA SER A 80 -0.82 -14.30 -12.44
C SER A 80 -0.32 -14.95 -11.15
N TRP A 81 0.25 -14.13 -10.29
CA TRP A 81 0.72 -14.49 -8.96
C TRP A 81 0.07 -13.59 -7.94
N SER A 82 -0.26 -14.14 -6.80
CA SER A 82 -0.80 -13.40 -5.66
C SER A 82 0.21 -13.36 -4.53
N GLY A 83 0.11 -12.35 -3.71
CA GLY A 83 0.98 -12.17 -2.57
C GLY A 83 0.44 -11.12 -1.61
N THR A 84 1.33 -10.63 -0.79
CA THR A 84 1.07 -9.54 0.15
C THR A 84 2.14 -8.47 0.03
N TRP A 85 1.75 -7.26 0.41
CA TRP A 85 2.68 -6.16 0.68
C TRP A 85 2.38 -5.57 2.05
N SER A 86 3.38 -5.04 2.70
CA SER A 86 3.22 -4.33 3.96
C SER A 86 4.26 -3.24 4.12
N THR A 87 4.01 -2.33 5.05
CA THR A 87 4.99 -1.33 5.48
C THR A 87 5.31 -1.54 6.94
N GLY A 88 6.55 -1.26 7.31
CA GLY A 88 7.02 -1.39 8.68
C GLY A 88 8.21 -0.47 8.94
N ILE A 89 8.73 -0.54 10.16
CA ILE A 89 9.98 0.11 10.53
C ILE A 89 10.95 -0.98 10.92
N ASP A 90 12.09 -1.01 10.27
CA ASP A 90 13.22 -1.85 10.62
C ASP A 90 14.52 -1.06 10.46
N ASP A 91 15.46 -1.27 11.39
CA ASP A 91 16.73 -0.51 11.45
C ASP A 91 16.57 1.02 11.36
N SER A 92 15.51 1.54 11.99
CA SER A 92 15.15 2.98 11.97
C SER A 92 14.79 3.51 10.57
N ALA A 93 14.53 2.64 9.60
CA ALA A 93 14.09 2.98 8.26
C ALA A 93 12.65 2.50 8.01
N ASN A 94 11.90 3.27 7.23
CA ASN A 94 10.60 2.81 6.73
C ASN A 94 10.85 1.77 5.63
N LYS A 95 10.26 0.59 5.80
CA LYS A 95 10.39 -0.55 4.88
C LYS A 95 9.08 -0.85 4.17
N PHE A 96 9.22 -1.33 2.95
CA PHE A 96 8.16 -1.89 2.13
C PHE A 96 8.51 -3.35 1.84
N LEU A 97 7.67 -4.26 2.29
CA LEU A 97 7.88 -5.69 2.13
C LEU A 97 7.00 -6.21 1.01
N ILE A 98 7.57 -7.05 0.17
CA ILE A 98 6.88 -7.77 -0.91
C ILE A 98 7.06 -9.25 -0.64
N ASP A 99 5.96 -10.01 -0.68
CA ASP A 99 5.97 -11.46 -0.48
C ASP A 99 4.93 -12.10 -1.40
N PHE A 100 5.34 -13.01 -2.26
CA PHE A 100 4.47 -13.73 -3.19
C PHE A 100 4.24 -15.17 -2.74
N ASN A 101 3.12 -15.72 -3.15
CA ASN A 101 2.77 -17.12 -2.85
C ASN A 101 3.20 -18.06 -3.98
N GLY A 102 3.69 -19.24 -3.59
CA GLY A 102 3.89 -20.36 -4.50
C GLY A 102 5.22 -20.34 -5.25
N THR A 103 5.25 -20.97 -6.43
CA THR A 103 6.46 -21.03 -7.25
C THR A 103 6.54 -19.81 -8.15
N LEU A 104 7.62 -19.07 -8.05
CA LEU A 104 7.84 -17.82 -8.73
C LEU A 104 8.84 -17.94 -9.88
N PRO A 105 8.69 -17.16 -10.94
CA PRO A 105 9.80 -16.86 -11.85
C PRO A 105 10.86 -16.00 -11.12
N SER A 106 12.12 -16.09 -11.53
CA SER A 106 13.23 -15.37 -10.88
C SER A 106 12.97 -13.88 -10.73
N ALA A 107 12.41 -13.25 -11.76
CA ALA A 107 12.09 -11.82 -11.71
C ALA A 107 11.14 -11.43 -10.55
N LEU A 108 10.19 -12.27 -10.17
CA LEU A 108 9.32 -11.97 -9.04
C LEU A 108 9.98 -12.30 -7.71
N SER A 109 10.78 -13.38 -7.63
CA SER A 109 11.50 -13.72 -6.40
C SER A 109 12.58 -12.69 -6.04
N GLU A 110 13.12 -11.97 -6.99
CA GLU A 110 14.05 -10.85 -6.75
C GLU A 110 13.37 -9.60 -6.16
N LEU A 111 12.04 -9.53 -6.19
CA LEU A 111 11.30 -8.46 -5.52
C LEU A 111 10.97 -8.76 -4.06
N GLU A 112 11.17 -10.00 -3.60
CA GLU A 112 10.85 -10.45 -2.24
C GLU A 112 11.92 -10.01 -1.22
N GLU A 113 12.03 -8.69 -1.04
CA GLU A 113 12.99 -8.06 -0.15
C GLU A 113 12.30 -7.04 0.79
N ASP A 114 13.02 -6.60 1.81
CA ASP A 114 12.62 -5.53 2.70
C ASP A 114 13.14 -4.18 2.20
N TRP A 115 12.46 -3.65 1.22
CA TRP A 115 12.84 -2.43 0.53
C TRP A 115 12.75 -1.19 1.43
N ARG A 116 13.81 -0.41 1.54
CA ARG A 116 13.76 0.91 2.16
C ARG A 116 12.91 1.85 1.29
N ILE A 117 11.92 2.47 1.88
CA ILE A 117 11.07 3.45 1.18
C ILE A 117 11.86 4.74 1.01
N ILE A 118 12.09 5.16 -0.24
CA ILE A 118 12.63 6.47 -0.59
C ILE A 118 11.47 7.42 -0.86
N THR A 119 10.51 6.99 -1.69
CA THR A 119 9.29 7.76 -1.94
C THR A 119 8.13 6.84 -2.36
N ILE A 120 6.92 7.19 -1.98
CA ILE A 120 5.67 6.64 -2.51
C ILE A 120 4.75 7.82 -2.78
N GLU A 121 4.40 8.00 -4.05
CA GLU A 121 3.52 9.05 -4.56
C GLU A 121 2.35 8.42 -5.31
N ASP A 122 1.38 9.20 -5.74
CA ASP A 122 0.17 8.72 -6.42
C ASP A 122 0.45 7.94 -7.71
N ASN A 123 1.56 8.22 -8.38
CA ASN A 123 1.92 7.65 -9.68
C ASN A 123 3.36 7.14 -9.78
N PHE A 124 4.13 7.22 -8.68
CA PHE A 124 5.53 6.82 -8.66
C PHE A 124 5.94 6.26 -7.31
N MET A 125 6.74 5.19 -7.32
CA MET A 125 7.36 4.63 -6.12
C MET A 125 8.84 4.38 -6.38
N HIS A 126 9.67 4.66 -5.38
CA HIS A 126 11.11 4.42 -5.39
C HIS A 126 11.54 3.76 -4.08
N PHE A 127 12.21 2.65 -4.23
CA PHE A 127 12.73 1.82 -3.15
C PHE A 127 14.19 1.51 -3.35
N GLU A 128 14.91 1.29 -2.26
CA GLU A 128 16.29 0.84 -2.24
C GLU A 128 16.46 -0.30 -1.24
N HIS A 129 17.32 -1.25 -1.57
CA HIS A 129 17.78 -2.29 -0.67
C HIS A 129 19.29 -2.30 -0.65
N THR A 130 19.91 -2.42 0.52
CA THR A 130 21.36 -2.53 0.64
C THR A 130 21.72 -3.94 1.02
N SER A 131 22.27 -4.69 0.07
CA SER A 131 22.69 -6.06 0.28
C SER A 131 23.78 -6.16 1.35
N GLY A 132 23.58 -7.07 2.32
CA GLY A 132 24.58 -7.36 3.32
C GLY A 132 25.84 -8.01 2.68
N GLY A 133 27.00 -7.43 2.88
CA GLY A 133 28.28 -8.04 2.51
C GLY A 133 29.21 -7.14 1.74
N ASN A 134 28.85 -6.58 0.62
CA ASN A 134 29.65 -5.64 -0.17
C ASN A 134 29.12 -4.20 -0.15
N GLY A 135 27.90 -3.98 0.36
CA GLY A 135 27.28 -2.66 0.46
C GLY A 135 26.70 -2.13 -0.85
N ASP A 136 26.51 -3.00 -1.85
CA ASP A 136 25.85 -2.61 -3.09
C ASP A 136 24.39 -2.25 -2.81
N THR A 137 23.87 -1.27 -3.52
CA THR A 137 22.50 -0.80 -3.38
C THR A 137 21.70 -1.21 -4.59
N ASP A 138 20.67 -2.01 -4.33
CA ASP A 138 19.68 -2.38 -5.33
C ASP A 138 18.58 -1.31 -5.38
N VAL A 139 18.03 -1.08 -6.55
CA VAL A 139 17.05 -0.01 -6.78
C VAL A 139 15.83 -0.56 -7.50
N LEU A 140 14.65 -0.27 -6.95
CA LEU A 140 13.37 -0.66 -7.53
C LEU A 140 12.47 0.57 -7.69
N LYS A 141 11.99 0.80 -8.92
CA LYS A 141 11.03 1.88 -9.19
C LYS A 141 9.80 1.36 -9.92
N PHE A 142 8.65 1.82 -9.45
CA PHE A 142 7.38 1.60 -10.12
C PHE A 142 6.81 2.92 -10.61
N THR A 143 6.11 2.84 -11.75
CA THR A 143 5.26 3.93 -12.24
C THR A 143 3.86 3.38 -12.50
N LYS A 144 2.86 4.16 -12.18
CA LYS A 144 1.46 3.82 -12.43
C LYS A 144 1.14 3.90 -13.93
N ASN A 145 0.35 2.95 -14.42
CA ASN A 145 -0.14 2.93 -15.80
C ASN A 145 -1.23 3.98 -16.05
#